data_3615417e3f364e73edc692479e4b7339
#
_entry.id   3615417e3f364e73edc692479e4b7339
#
_cell.length_a   1.000
_cell.length_b   1.000
_cell.length_c   1.000
_cell.angle_alpha   90.00
_cell.angle_beta   90.00
_cell.angle_gamma   90.00
#
_symmetry.space_group_name_H-M   'P 1'
#
loop_
_entity.id
_entity.type
_entity.pdbx_description
1 polymer ?
#
loop_
_entity_poly.entity_id
_entity_poly.type
_entity_poly.pdbx_seq_one_letter_code
_entity_poly.pdbx_strand_id
1 'polypeptide(L)'
;MNTVEVNKMVASVLVAGITFMVAGIIGGALVHPKRLAEPAIRIEVAQPGTAPAAPAAAAIQPIAPLMAAANAETGAGIARRVCSACHSFDDGGRNLVGPNLYGILGAPHAHAAGFNYSAAIAGMKDKLWDYEELNKFIAKPSEYAPGTRMGFAGLSSAQQRADLIAYLRTLAATPKPLPTAEQVAAATAAAAPPAAAAAAPAAPPAAPAAAAPSEDSLGARLAAADAANGQVVFNRICGVCHTANEGGAARVGPNLWNIVGREHSSFPGFNYSP
;
A
#
# COMPACT_ATOMS: atom_id res chain seq x y z
N MET A 1 -3.99 54.38 -23.13
CA MET A 1 -3.32 54.65 -21.82
C MET A 1 -2.28 55.70 -22.04
N ASN A 2 -2.28 56.76 -21.24
CA ASN A 2 -1.26 57.78 -21.37
C ASN A 2 0.03 57.34 -20.64
N THR A 3 1.16 57.95 -20.95
CA THR A 3 2.49 57.61 -20.41
C THR A 3 2.52 57.66 -18.88
N VAL A 4 1.71 58.54 -18.27
CA VAL A 4 1.66 58.67 -16.79
C VAL A 4 1.00 57.46 -16.13
N GLU A 5 -0.05 56.88 -16.71
CA GLU A 5 -0.71 55.67 -16.19
C GLU A 5 0.18 54.45 -16.33
N VAL A 6 0.89 54.33 -17.46
CA VAL A 6 1.89 53.27 -17.63
C VAL A 6 3.00 53.34 -16.57
N ASN A 7 3.52 54.56 -16.36
CA ASN A 7 4.57 54.78 -15.33
C ASN A 7 4.10 54.49 -13.92
N LYS A 8 2.83 54.78 -13.56
CA LYS A 8 2.26 54.43 -12.26
C LYS A 8 2.15 52.91 -12.09
N MET A 9 1.71 52.21 -13.11
CA MET A 9 1.64 50.74 -13.07
C MET A 9 3.03 50.09 -12.91
N VAL A 10 4.01 50.56 -13.70
CA VAL A 10 5.38 50.07 -13.59
C VAL A 10 5.96 50.37 -12.21
N ALA A 11 5.77 51.60 -11.70
CA ALA A 11 6.22 51.96 -10.35
C ALA A 11 5.57 51.09 -9.28
N SER A 12 4.26 50.76 -9.38
CA SER A 12 3.56 49.91 -8.43
C SER A 12 4.15 48.48 -8.41
N VAL A 13 4.45 47.92 -9.58
CA VAL A 13 5.06 46.59 -9.70
C VAL A 13 6.45 46.56 -9.13
N LEU A 14 7.25 47.61 -9.38
CA LEU A 14 8.60 47.73 -8.84
C LEU A 14 8.59 47.84 -7.31
N VAL A 15 7.71 48.68 -6.75
CA VAL A 15 7.59 48.87 -5.30
C VAL A 15 7.17 47.54 -4.64
N ALA A 16 6.18 46.84 -5.21
CA ALA A 16 5.76 45.51 -4.73
C ALA A 16 6.94 44.52 -4.76
N GLY A 17 7.68 44.45 -5.87
CA GLY A 17 8.83 43.55 -6.02
C GLY A 17 9.93 43.86 -4.97
N ILE A 18 10.24 45.12 -4.75
CA ILE A 18 11.21 45.53 -3.73
C ILE A 18 10.73 45.17 -2.33
N THR A 19 9.45 45.36 -2.03
CA THR A 19 8.86 45.02 -0.73
C THR A 19 8.98 43.52 -0.44
N PHE A 20 8.62 42.66 -1.42
CA PHE A 20 8.77 41.22 -1.29
C PHE A 20 10.24 40.77 -1.14
N MET A 21 11.14 41.41 -1.88
CA MET A 21 12.59 41.12 -1.78
C MET A 21 13.13 41.49 -0.39
N VAL A 22 12.80 42.66 0.13
CA VAL A 22 13.22 43.10 1.48
C VAL A 22 12.64 42.20 2.56
N ALA A 23 11.35 41.85 2.46
CA ALA A 23 10.73 40.91 3.37
C ALA A 23 11.41 39.53 3.34
N GLY A 24 11.79 39.04 2.17
CA GLY A 24 12.53 37.78 2.00
C GLY A 24 13.92 37.83 2.62
N ILE A 25 14.64 38.92 2.45
CA ILE A 25 15.98 39.14 3.06
C ILE A 25 15.86 39.19 4.60
N ILE A 26 14.92 39.99 5.12
CA ILE A 26 14.67 40.08 6.56
C ILE A 26 14.25 38.75 7.14
N GLY A 27 13.31 38.03 6.47
CA GLY A 27 12.88 36.70 6.87
C GLY A 27 14.03 35.71 6.90
N GLY A 28 14.88 35.69 5.87
CA GLY A 28 16.07 34.86 5.82
C GLY A 28 17.11 35.20 6.87
N ALA A 29 17.20 36.48 7.28
CA ALA A 29 18.10 36.93 8.34
C ALA A 29 17.58 36.59 9.75
N LEU A 30 16.25 36.57 9.95
CA LEU A 30 15.62 36.28 11.24
C LEU A 30 15.39 34.80 11.47
N VAL A 31 15.05 34.06 10.42
CA VAL A 31 14.76 32.61 10.48
C VAL A 31 16.01 31.85 10.04
N HIS A 32 16.82 31.44 11.01
CA HIS A 32 17.96 30.57 10.78
C HIS A 32 17.55 29.13 11.10
N PRO A 33 17.03 28.36 10.16
CA PRO A 33 16.77 26.93 10.41
C PRO A 33 18.13 26.27 10.71
N LYS A 34 18.30 25.71 11.91
CA LYS A 34 19.48 24.89 12.23
C LYS A 34 19.48 23.73 11.22
N ARG A 35 20.40 23.80 10.25
CA ARG A 35 20.71 22.63 9.43
C ARG A 35 21.34 21.61 10.35
N LEU A 36 20.69 20.47 10.52
CA LEU A 36 21.28 19.36 11.23
C LEU A 36 22.55 18.96 10.48
N ALA A 37 23.67 18.85 11.20
CA ALA A 37 24.93 18.38 10.61
C ALA A 37 24.80 16.94 10.08
N GLU A 38 23.88 16.18 10.68
CA GLU A 38 23.44 14.87 10.20
C GLU A 38 21.93 14.90 9.99
N PRO A 39 21.41 14.32 8.89
CA PRO A 39 19.97 14.22 8.68
C PRO A 39 19.35 13.40 9.83
N ALA A 40 18.22 13.87 10.37
CA ALA A 40 17.47 13.20 11.44
C ALA A 40 17.01 11.78 11.06
N ILE A 41 16.98 11.49 9.77
CA ILE A 41 16.73 10.17 9.20
C ILE A 41 17.95 9.85 8.34
N ARG A 42 18.80 8.93 8.79
CA ARG A 42 19.83 8.33 7.94
C ARG A 42 19.15 7.33 7.02
N ILE A 43 19.05 7.66 5.75
CA ILE A 43 18.76 6.69 4.72
C ILE A 43 20.12 6.07 4.36
N GLU A 44 20.42 4.91 4.91
CA GLU A 44 21.57 4.13 4.46
C GLU A 44 21.31 3.66 3.05
N VAL A 45 21.77 4.42 2.09
CA VAL A 45 21.82 3.96 0.71
C VAL A 45 22.97 2.96 0.65
N ALA A 46 22.64 1.67 0.59
CA ALA A 46 23.63 0.62 0.41
C ALA A 46 24.48 0.94 -0.83
N GLN A 47 25.79 1.07 -0.62
CA GLN A 47 26.72 1.25 -1.74
C GLN A 47 26.68 0.01 -2.64
N PRO A 48 26.71 0.18 -3.98
CA PRO A 48 26.77 -0.97 -4.89
C PRO A 48 28.06 -1.76 -4.61
N GLY A 49 27.93 -2.92 -3.98
CA GLY A 49 29.04 -3.85 -3.78
C GLY A 49 29.22 -4.48 -2.41
N THR A 50 28.56 -3.99 -1.34
CA THR A 50 28.70 -4.54 0.02
C THR A 50 27.39 -4.69 0.78
N ALA A 51 26.25 -4.72 0.10
CA ALA A 51 25.01 -5.01 0.76
C ALA A 51 24.97 -6.51 1.13
N PRO A 52 24.73 -6.88 2.41
CA PRO A 52 24.11 -8.18 2.66
C PRO A 52 22.86 -8.20 1.78
N ALA A 53 22.64 -9.29 1.04
CA ALA A 53 21.48 -9.41 0.17
C ALA A 53 20.25 -8.91 0.94
N ALA A 54 19.63 -7.83 0.45
CA ALA A 54 18.37 -7.34 1.03
C ALA A 54 17.47 -8.57 1.20
N PRO A 55 16.76 -8.75 2.33
CA PRO A 55 15.89 -9.89 2.50
C PRO A 55 15.04 -9.97 1.24
N ALA A 56 15.20 -11.07 0.49
CA ALA A 56 14.58 -11.25 -0.82
C ALA A 56 13.14 -10.79 -0.69
N ALA A 57 12.75 -9.80 -1.49
CA ALA A 57 11.43 -9.17 -1.40
C ALA A 57 10.43 -10.30 -1.24
N ALA A 58 9.73 -10.35 -0.10
CA ALA A 58 8.96 -11.52 0.30
C ALA A 58 8.10 -11.92 -0.89
N ALA A 59 8.36 -13.10 -1.45
CA ALA A 59 7.77 -13.54 -2.70
C ALA A 59 6.25 -13.36 -2.60
N ILE A 60 5.66 -12.71 -3.60
CA ILE A 60 4.21 -12.45 -3.60
C ILE A 60 3.52 -13.81 -3.56
N GLN A 61 2.82 -14.06 -2.45
CA GLN A 61 2.09 -15.33 -2.26
C GLN A 61 1.08 -15.51 -3.39
N PRO A 62 1.08 -16.68 -4.09
CA PRO A 62 0.10 -16.98 -5.12
C PRO A 62 -1.31 -16.99 -4.53
N ILE A 63 -2.28 -16.53 -5.31
CA ILE A 63 -3.68 -16.50 -4.87
C ILE A 63 -4.52 -17.66 -5.42
N ALA A 64 -4.04 -18.36 -6.43
CA ALA A 64 -4.79 -19.49 -7.00
C ALA A 64 -5.31 -20.45 -5.93
N PRO A 65 -4.56 -20.84 -4.88
CA PRO A 65 -5.07 -21.67 -3.79
C PRO A 65 -6.17 -20.99 -2.95
N LEU A 66 -6.18 -19.66 -2.87
CA LEU A 66 -7.12 -18.90 -2.06
C LEU A 66 -8.43 -18.61 -2.80
N MET A 67 -8.43 -18.71 -4.14
CA MET A 67 -9.59 -18.32 -4.96
C MET A 67 -10.85 -19.12 -4.67
N ALA A 68 -10.73 -20.39 -4.26
CA ALA A 68 -11.88 -21.24 -3.94
C ALA A 68 -12.63 -20.76 -2.69
N ALA A 69 -11.93 -20.14 -1.73
CA ALA A 69 -12.47 -19.62 -0.48
C ALA A 69 -12.62 -18.09 -0.48
N ALA A 70 -12.26 -17.43 -1.58
CA ALA A 70 -12.29 -15.98 -1.69
C ALA A 70 -13.73 -15.45 -1.70
N ASN A 71 -13.95 -14.35 -0.97
CA ASN A 71 -15.27 -13.74 -0.79
C ASN A 71 -15.42 -12.49 -1.66
N ALA A 72 -16.26 -12.59 -2.70
CA ALA A 72 -16.51 -11.48 -3.63
C ALA A 72 -17.20 -10.27 -2.98
N GLU A 73 -18.02 -10.46 -1.94
CA GLU A 73 -18.67 -9.36 -1.22
C GLU A 73 -17.66 -8.55 -0.41
N THR A 74 -16.75 -9.22 0.30
CA THR A 74 -15.60 -8.60 0.94
C THR A 74 -14.76 -7.85 -0.10
N GLY A 75 -14.51 -8.46 -1.26
CA GLY A 75 -13.82 -7.85 -2.39
C GLY A 75 -14.50 -6.60 -2.92
N ALA A 76 -15.83 -6.60 -3.03
CA ALA A 76 -16.61 -5.42 -3.41
C ALA A 76 -16.45 -4.28 -2.38
N GLY A 77 -16.40 -4.63 -1.10
CA GLY A 77 -16.10 -3.68 -0.04
C GLY A 77 -14.71 -3.04 -0.18
N ILE A 78 -13.70 -3.83 -0.52
CA ILE A 78 -12.34 -3.34 -0.80
C ILE A 78 -12.35 -2.44 -2.04
N ALA A 79 -12.97 -2.89 -3.14
CA ALA A 79 -13.05 -2.12 -4.39
C ALA A 79 -13.69 -0.74 -4.18
N ARG A 80 -14.79 -0.68 -3.43
CA ARG A 80 -15.45 0.60 -3.10
C ARG A 80 -14.58 1.55 -2.28
N ARG A 81 -13.80 1.04 -1.34
CA ARG A 81 -12.97 1.90 -0.46
C ARG A 81 -11.67 2.33 -1.11
N VAL A 82 -11.08 1.48 -1.94
CA VAL A 82 -9.70 1.65 -2.39
C VAL A 82 -9.61 2.00 -3.87
N CYS A 83 -10.47 1.41 -4.71
CA CYS A 83 -10.34 1.50 -6.16
C CYS A 83 -11.30 2.51 -6.80
N SER A 84 -12.49 2.72 -6.20
CA SER A 84 -13.58 3.53 -6.79
C SER A 84 -13.23 5.01 -6.98
N ALA A 85 -12.23 5.52 -6.24
CA ALA A 85 -11.73 6.89 -6.44
C ALA A 85 -11.14 7.11 -7.85
N CYS A 86 -10.65 6.03 -8.46
CA CYS A 86 -9.94 6.10 -9.74
C CYS A 86 -10.57 5.25 -10.84
N HIS A 87 -11.34 4.22 -10.52
CA HIS A 87 -11.89 3.24 -11.46
C HIS A 87 -13.41 3.16 -11.38
N SER A 88 -14.06 2.92 -12.53
CA SER A 88 -15.45 2.48 -12.61
C SER A 88 -15.52 0.96 -12.78
N PHE A 89 -16.68 0.36 -12.48
CA PHE A 89 -16.89 -1.09 -12.45
C PHE A 89 -18.08 -1.56 -13.29
N ASP A 90 -18.89 -0.62 -13.78
CA ASP A 90 -20.10 -0.93 -14.50
C ASP A 90 -19.81 -1.36 -15.95
N ASP A 91 -20.67 -2.18 -16.50
CA ASP A 91 -20.62 -2.53 -17.94
C ASP A 91 -20.76 -1.27 -18.80
N GLY A 92 -19.84 -1.08 -19.74
CA GLY A 92 -19.77 0.14 -20.53
C GLY A 92 -19.40 1.39 -19.73
N GLY A 93 -18.96 1.25 -18.47
CA GLY A 93 -18.57 2.34 -17.61
C GLY A 93 -17.42 3.16 -18.19
N ARG A 94 -17.44 4.47 -17.94
CA ARG A 94 -16.41 5.40 -18.45
C ARG A 94 -15.06 5.19 -17.76
N ASN A 95 -13.99 5.45 -18.49
CA ASN A 95 -12.66 5.62 -17.88
C ASN A 95 -12.65 6.89 -17.02
N LEU A 96 -12.04 6.78 -15.82
CA LEU A 96 -11.84 7.89 -14.89
C LEU A 96 -10.35 8.27 -14.85
N VAL A 97 -9.76 8.44 -13.65
CA VAL A 97 -8.30 8.57 -13.48
C VAL A 97 -7.59 7.28 -13.91
N GLY A 98 -8.22 6.14 -13.66
CA GLY A 98 -7.86 4.81 -14.14
C GLY A 98 -8.89 4.29 -15.15
N PRO A 99 -8.58 3.16 -15.83
CA PRO A 99 -9.50 2.54 -16.77
C PRO A 99 -10.71 1.91 -16.05
N ASN A 100 -11.81 1.71 -16.81
CA ASN A 100 -12.91 0.86 -16.33
C ASN A 100 -12.41 -0.56 -16.09
N LEU A 101 -12.88 -1.22 -15.01
CA LEU A 101 -12.45 -2.55 -14.60
C LEU A 101 -13.47 -3.66 -14.92
N TYR A 102 -14.58 -3.33 -15.58
CA TYR A 102 -15.51 -4.36 -16.05
C TYR A 102 -14.81 -5.27 -17.07
N GLY A 103 -14.91 -6.56 -16.87
CA GLY A 103 -14.27 -7.55 -17.75
C GLY A 103 -12.74 -7.61 -17.67
N ILE A 104 -12.11 -7.00 -16.65
CA ILE A 104 -10.64 -6.96 -16.55
C ILE A 104 -10.00 -8.34 -16.47
N LEU A 105 -10.64 -9.29 -15.75
CA LEU A 105 -10.07 -10.63 -15.59
C LEU A 105 -10.18 -11.44 -16.88
N GLY A 106 -9.05 -11.71 -17.49
CA GLY A 106 -8.93 -12.38 -18.79
C GLY A 106 -8.78 -11.42 -19.96
N ALA A 107 -8.91 -10.10 -19.74
CA ALA A 107 -8.65 -9.10 -20.77
C ALA A 107 -7.15 -8.89 -21.00
N PRO A 108 -6.74 -8.41 -22.19
CA PRO A 108 -5.37 -7.98 -22.43
C PRO A 108 -4.97 -6.82 -21.52
N HIS A 109 -3.68 -6.69 -21.21
CA HIS A 109 -3.17 -5.45 -20.64
C HIS A 109 -3.51 -4.29 -21.59
N ALA A 110 -3.79 -3.12 -21.04
CA ALA A 110 -4.25 -1.97 -21.82
C ALA A 110 -5.58 -2.21 -22.59
N HIS A 111 -6.51 -3.01 -22.02
CA HIS A 111 -7.77 -3.43 -22.63
C HIS A 111 -8.80 -2.30 -22.87
N ALA A 112 -8.81 -1.27 -22.02
CA ALA A 112 -9.83 -0.23 -22.09
C ALA A 112 -9.60 0.72 -23.27
N ALA A 113 -10.56 0.74 -24.20
CA ALA A 113 -10.52 1.61 -25.36
C ALA A 113 -10.51 3.10 -24.95
N GLY A 114 -9.70 3.90 -25.62
CA GLY A 114 -9.60 5.34 -25.37
C GLY A 114 -8.91 5.74 -24.07
N PHE A 115 -8.45 4.80 -23.25
CA PHE A 115 -7.67 5.11 -22.06
C PHE A 115 -6.17 5.23 -22.38
N ASN A 116 -5.58 6.33 -21.96
CA ASN A 116 -4.14 6.56 -22.17
C ASN A 116 -3.31 5.84 -21.11
N TYR A 117 -2.90 4.61 -21.38
CA TYR A 117 -2.06 3.82 -20.49
C TYR A 117 -0.62 4.36 -20.39
N SER A 118 0.09 4.05 -19.29
CA SER A 118 1.54 4.24 -19.21
C SER A 118 2.25 3.34 -20.22
N ALA A 119 3.44 3.74 -20.66
CA ALA A 119 4.26 2.93 -21.57
C ALA A 119 4.53 1.51 -20.99
N ALA A 120 4.69 1.42 -19.66
CA ALA A 120 4.90 0.15 -18.98
C ALA A 120 3.72 -0.83 -19.16
N ILE A 121 2.47 -0.36 -19.03
CA ILE A 121 1.27 -1.21 -19.22
C ILE A 121 0.99 -1.42 -20.71
N ALA A 122 1.13 -0.38 -21.53
CA ALA A 122 0.91 -0.49 -22.97
C ALA A 122 1.89 -1.46 -23.66
N GLY A 123 3.15 -1.55 -23.17
CA GLY A 123 4.15 -2.50 -23.64
C GLY A 123 3.81 -3.97 -23.31
N MET A 124 2.86 -4.22 -22.44
CA MET A 124 2.41 -5.56 -22.06
C MET A 124 1.06 -5.96 -22.69
N LYS A 125 0.59 -5.24 -23.71
CA LYS A 125 -0.73 -5.44 -24.31
C LYS A 125 -1.02 -6.88 -24.79
N ASP A 126 0.02 -7.67 -25.06
CA ASP A 126 -0.11 -9.05 -25.52
C ASP A 126 -0.27 -10.05 -24.34
N LYS A 127 -0.09 -9.59 -23.11
CA LYS A 127 -0.36 -10.36 -21.90
C LYS A 127 -1.80 -10.21 -21.46
N LEU A 128 -2.36 -11.25 -20.87
CA LEU A 128 -3.70 -11.22 -20.29
C LEU A 128 -3.63 -10.97 -18.78
N TRP A 129 -4.61 -10.25 -18.27
CA TRP A 129 -4.86 -10.14 -16.83
C TRP A 129 -5.45 -11.45 -16.31
N ASP A 130 -4.62 -12.43 -16.01
CA ASP A 130 -5.05 -13.61 -15.28
C ASP A 130 -5.02 -13.40 -13.76
N TYR A 131 -5.36 -14.44 -13.00
CA TYR A 131 -5.42 -14.36 -11.54
C TYR A 131 -4.09 -13.94 -10.91
N GLU A 132 -2.99 -14.54 -11.36
CA GLU A 132 -1.67 -14.25 -10.78
C GLU A 132 -1.05 -12.96 -11.29
N GLU A 133 -1.32 -12.55 -12.53
CA GLU A 133 -0.88 -11.26 -13.04
C GLU A 133 -1.59 -10.10 -12.31
N LEU A 134 -2.91 -10.21 -12.08
CA LEU A 134 -3.63 -9.26 -11.22
C LEU A 134 -3.12 -9.29 -9.78
N ASN A 135 -2.87 -10.48 -9.22
CA ASN A 135 -2.29 -10.63 -7.89
C ASN A 135 -0.99 -9.86 -7.74
N LYS A 136 -0.05 -10.06 -8.64
CA LYS A 136 1.26 -9.37 -8.66
C LYS A 136 1.09 -7.86 -8.80
N PHE A 137 0.26 -7.44 -9.75
CA PHE A 137 0.03 -6.00 -9.99
C PHE A 137 -0.63 -5.31 -8.79
N ILE A 138 -1.67 -5.91 -8.21
CA ILE A 138 -2.37 -5.34 -7.05
C ILE A 138 -1.50 -5.39 -5.79
N ALA A 139 -0.60 -6.37 -5.67
CA ALA A 139 0.34 -6.42 -4.55
C ALA A 139 1.30 -5.23 -4.55
N LYS A 140 1.91 -4.93 -5.70
CA LYS A 140 2.89 -3.85 -5.87
C LYS A 140 2.94 -3.34 -7.31
N PRO A 141 2.07 -2.39 -7.70
CA PRO A 141 1.97 -1.91 -9.08
C PRO A 141 3.28 -1.38 -9.65
N SER A 142 4.05 -0.64 -8.85
CA SER A 142 5.32 -0.03 -9.27
C SER A 142 6.45 -1.04 -9.49
N GLU A 143 6.43 -2.17 -8.79
CA GLU A 143 7.38 -3.26 -8.98
C GLU A 143 7.00 -4.13 -10.18
N TYR A 144 5.69 -4.41 -10.34
CA TYR A 144 5.19 -5.18 -11.48
C TYR A 144 5.36 -4.44 -12.81
N ALA A 145 5.06 -3.16 -12.85
CA ALA A 145 5.13 -2.30 -14.03
C ALA A 145 5.88 -1.01 -13.70
N PRO A 146 7.22 -1.01 -13.69
CA PRO A 146 8.02 0.20 -13.44
C PRO A 146 7.64 1.31 -14.42
N GLY A 147 7.30 2.49 -13.89
CA GLY A 147 6.79 3.60 -14.68
C GLY A 147 5.26 3.58 -14.89
N THR A 148 4.53 2.70 -14.21
CA THR A 148 3.06 2.80 -14.15
C THR A 148 2.62 4.13 -13.56
N ARG A 149 1.52 4.69 -14.10
CA ARG A 149 0.89 5.90 -13.53
C ARG A 149 -0.08 5.60 -12.38
N MET A 150 -0.30 4.33 -12.06
CA MET A 150 -1.10 3.93 -10.91
C MET A 150 -0.32 4.14 -9.62
N GLY A 151 -0.57 5.28 -8.95
CA GLY A 151 0.08 5.66 -7.68
C GLY A 151 -0.48 4.94 -6.46
N PHE A 152 -0.75 3.64 -6.58
CA PHE A 152 -1.28 2.80 -5.52
C PHE A 152 -0.16 2.03 -4.82
N ALA A 153 -0.14 2.06 -3.47
CA ALA A 153 0.89 1.40 -2.69
C ALA A 153 0.84 -0.13 -2.73
N GLY A 154 -0.32 -0.69 -3.07
CA GLY A 154 -0.57 -2.13 -3.12
C GLY A 154 -1.35 -2.67 -1.91
N LEU A 155 -1.84 -3.90 -2.06
CA LEU A 155 -2.46 -4.70 -0.99
C LEU A 155 -1.48 -5.79 -0.54
N SER A 156 -0.97 -5.70 0.68
CA SER A 156 -0.01 -6.68 1.23
C SER A 156 -0.64 -8.04 1.52
N SER A 157 -1.91 -8.08 1.98
CA SER A 157 -2.60 -9.32 2.31
C SER A 157 -3.02 -10.10 1.07
N ALA A 158 -2.56 -11.35 0.94
CA ALA A 158 -2.95 -12.25 -0.13
C ALA A 158 -4.46 -12.54 -0.12
N GLN A 159 -5.06 -12.69 1.06
CA GLN A 159 -6.51 -12.91 1.18
C GLN A 159 -7.30 -11.71 0.65
N GLN A 160 -6.92 -10.49 1.01
CA GLN A 160 -7.58 -9.28 0.48
C GLN A 160 -7.46 -9.18 -1.04
N ARG A 161 -6.31 -9.57 -1.61
CA ARG A 161 -6.15 -9.62 -3.06
C ARG A 161 -7.01 -10.69 -3.70
N ALA A 162 -7.09 -11.88 -3.09
CA ALA A 162 -7.97 -12.94 -3.56
C ALA A 162 -9.45 -12.52 -3.54
N ASP A 163 -9.91 -11.92 -2.45
CA ASP A 163 -11.28 -11.40 -2.31
C ASP A 163 -11.59 -10.32 -3.37
N LEU A 164 -10.67 -9.36 -3.54
CA LEU A 164 -10.81 -8.31 -4.55
C LEU A 164 -10.87 -8.91 -5.97
N ILE A 165 -10.01 -9.88 -6.30
CA ILE A 165 -10.01 -10.52 -7.61
C ILE A 165 -11.25 -11.40 -7.80
N ALA A 166 -11.76 -12.03 -6.74
CA ALA A 166 -13.03 -12.72 -6.78
C ALA A 166 -14.19 -11.76 -7.14
N TYR A 167 -14.21 -10.56 -6.58
CA TYR A 167 -15.15 -9.52 -6.98
C TYR A 167 -14.96 -9.10 -8.44
N LEU A 168 -13.73 -8.76 -8.85
CA LEU A 168 -13.43 -8.35 -10.23
C LEU A 168 -13.84 -9.44 -11.24
N ARG A 169 -13.74 -10.70 -10.85
CA ARG A 169 -14.23 -11.83 -11.66
C ARG A 169 -15.73 -11.75 -11.92
N THR A 170 -16.53 -11.29 -10.97
CA THR A 170 -17.99 -11.15 -11.16
C THR A 170 -18.37 -10.01 -12.09
N LEU A 171 -17.45 -9.09 -12.37
CA LEU A 171 -17.65 -7.93 -13.25
C LEU A 171 -17.42 -8.31 -14.72
N ALA A 172 -18.11 -9.32 -15.20
CA ALA A 172 -18.05 -9.73 -16.60
C ALA A 172 -19.36 -10.44 -16.99
N ALA A 173 -19.78 -10.28 -18.23
CA ALA A 173 -20.94 -11.01 -18.76
C ALA A 173 -20.75 -12.52 -18.66
N THR A 174 -19.53 -13.00 -18.85
CA THR A 174 -19.14 -14.41 -18.67
C THR A 174 -17.93 -14.47 -17.73
N PRO A 175 -18.14 -14.70 -16.42
CA PRO A 175 -17.06 -14.79 -15.47
C PRO A 175 -16.06 -15.89 -15.80
N LYS A 176 -14.77 -15.59 -15.78
CA LYS A 176 -13.70 -16.58 -16.02
C LYS A 176 -13.80 -17.72 -15.02
N PRO A 177 -13.62 -19.00 -15.43
CA PRO A 177 -13.60 -20.13 -14.50
C PRO A 177 -12.57 -19.93 -13.38
N LEU A 178 -12.85 -20.48 -12.21
CA LEU A 178 -11.87 -20.51 -11.12
C LEU A 178 -10.62 -21.31 -11.55
N PRO A 179 -9.45 -21.04 -10.92
CA PRO A 179 -8.25 -21.84 -11.18
C PRO A 179 -8.52 -23.33 -10.98
N THR A 180 -8.07 -24.15 -11.94
CA THR A 180 -8.16 -25.61 -11.84
C THR A 180 -7.16 -26.13 -10.78
N ALA A 181 -7.38 -27.36 -10.30
CA ALA A 181 -6.46 -28.00 -9.35
C ALA A 181 -5.02 -28.04 -9.88
N GLU A 182 -4.85 -28.22 -11.18
CA GLU A 182 -3.53 -28.20 -11.85
C GLU A 182 -2.90 -26.81 -11.80
N GLN A 183 -3.67 -25.75 -12.09
CA GLN A 183 -3.19 -24.35 -11.98
C GLN A 183 -2.85 -23.98 -10.54
N VAL A 184 -3.63 -24.44 -9.58
CA VAL A 184 -3.35 -24.27 -8.15
C VAL A 184 -2.03 -24.96 -7.77
N ALA A 185 -1.84 -26.21 -8.22
CA ALA A 185 -0.60 -26.95 -7.95
C ALA A 185 0.62 -26.29 -8.59
N ALA A 186 0.49 -25.84 -9.86
CA ALA A 186 1.57 -25.12 -10.56
C ALA A 186 1.93 -23.80 -9.87
N ALA A 187 0.94 -22.99 -9.43
CA ALA A 187 1.16 -21.75 -8.72
C ALA A 187 1.84 -21.99 -7.36
N THR A 188 1.45 -23.04 -6.65
CA THR A 188 2.07 -23.42 -5.38
C THR A 188 3.51 -23.88 -5.56
N ALA A 189 3.78 -24.69 -6.60
CA ALA A 189 5.13 -25.14 -6.93
C ALA A 189 6.06 -23.98 -7.35
N ALA A 190 5.55 -23.02 -8.12
CA ALA A 190 6.30 -21.83 -8.51
C ALA A 190 6.64 -20.89 -7.35
N ALA A 191 5.89 -20.95 -6.26
CA ALA A 191 6.11 -20.16 -5.04
C ALA A 191 7.01 -20.87 -4.02
N ALA A 192 7.29 -22.16 -4.20
CA ALA A 192 8.23 -22.88 -3.35
C ALA A 192 9.64 -22.29 -3.54
N PRO A 193 10.40 -22.02 -2.46
CA PRO A 193 11.80 -21.63 -2.59
C PRO A 193 12.54 -22.69 -3.40
N PRO A 194 13.52 -22.33 -4.25
CA PRO A 194 14.31 -23.32 -4.94
C PRO A 194 14.89 -24.29 -3.91
N ALA A 195 14.58 -25.57 -4.07
CA ALA A 195 15.05 -26.61 -3.16
C ALA A 195 16.58 -26.53 -3.10
N ALA A 196 17.11 -26.16 -1.93
CA ALA A 196 18.54 -26.27 -1.68
C ALA A 196 18.93 -27.74 -1.91
N ALA A 197 19.94 -27.93 -2.75
CA ALA A 197 20.47 -29.24 -3.14
C ALA A 197 20.64 -30.15 -1.91
N ALA A 198 20.20 -31.38 -2.08
CA ALA A 198 20.19 -32.44 -1.09
C ALA A 198 21.45 -32.49 -0.23
N ALA A 199 21.30 -32.25 1.05
CA ALA A 199 22.24 -32.66 2.08
C ALA A 199 21.72 -33.94 2.74
N ALA A 200 22.63 -34.86 2.98
CA ALA A 200 22.49 -36.24 3.44
C ALA A 200 21.58 -36.46 4.67
N PRO A 201 21.21 -37.73 4.96
CA PRO A 201 20.13 -38.05 5.91
C PRO A 201 20.49 -37.68 7.33
N ALA A 202 19.64 -36.85 7.96
CA ALA A 202 19.75 -36.49 9.37
C ALA A 202 19.07 -37.51 10.24
N ALA A 203 19.71 -37.79 11.40
CA ALA A 203 19.29 -38.65 12.49
C ALA A 203 17.93 -38.25 13.11
N PRO A 204 17.27 -39.15 13.86
CA PRO A 204 15.88 -38.97 14.33
C PRO A 204 15.73 -37.81 15.32
N PRO A 205 14.51 -37.21 15.38
CA PRO A 205 14.29 -35.96 16.09
C PRO A 205 14.36 -36.14 17.61
N ALA A 206 15.25 -35.38 18.22
CA ALA A 206 15.18 -35.11 19.65
C ALA A 206 14.02 -34.18 19.97
N ALA A 207 13.36 -34.36 21.10
CA ALA A 207 12.22 -33.60 21.58
C ALA A 207 12.47 -32.08 21.58
N PRO A 208 11.41 -31.24 21.41
CA PRO A 208 11.57 -29.82 21.26
C PRO A 208 12.08 -29.16 22.55
N ALA A 209 13.36 -28.77 22.52
CA ALA A 209 13.84 -27.77 23.45
C ALA A 209 13.18 -26.43 23.10
N ALA A 210 12.59 -25.75 24.07
CA ALA A 210 12.02 -24.44 23.92
C ALA A 210 13.04 -23.51 23.26
N ALA A 211 12.72 -23.04 22.04
CA ALA A 211 13.56 -22.09 21.32
C ALA A 211 13.64 -20.80 22.14
N ALA A 212 14.85 -20.38 22.45
CA ALA A 212 15.09 -19.03 22.97
C ALA A 212 14.53 -18.02 21.98
N PRO A 213 13.87 -16.94 22.43
CA PRO A 213 13.29 -15.95 21.53
C PRO A 213 14.41 -15.35 20.67
N SER A 214 14.24 -15.43 19.35
CA SER A 214 15.10 -14.70 18.42
C SER A 214 14.99 -13.20 18.73
N GLU A 215 16.09 -12.45 18.62
CA GLU A 215 16.12 -10.99 18.90
C GLU A 215 15.09 -10.22 18.06
N ASP A 216 14.58 -10.82 17.00
CA ASP A 216 13.52 -10.29 16.12
C ASP A 216 12.10 -10.72 16.52
N SER A 217 11.93 -11.43 17.64
CA SER A 217 10.60 -11.82 18.11
C SER A 217 9.80 -10.58 18.58
N LEU A 218 8.47 -10.60 18.36
CA LEU A 218 7.58 -9.54 18.85
C LEU A 218 7.78 -9.26 20.34
N GLY A 219 8.05 -10.31 21.15
CA GLY A 219 8.32 -10.20 22.58
C GLY A 219 9.59 -9.41 22.88
N ALA A 220 10.69 -9.66 22.18
CA ALA A 220 11.94 -8.91 22.34
C ALA A 220 11.75 -7.44 21.90
N ARG A 221 11.06 -7.19 20.81
CA ARG A 221 10.74 -5.83 20.35
C ARG A 221 9.84 -5.07 21.31
N LEU A 222 8.86 -5.73 21.92
CA LEU A 222 8.00 -5.13 22.94
C LEU A 222 8.77 -4.84 24.24
N ALA A 223 9.68 -5.73 24.65
CA ALA A 223 10.51 -5.50 25.83
C ALA A 223 11.48 -4.31 25.66
N ALA A 224 11.93 -4.05 24.43
CA ALA A 224 12.77 -2.91 24.07
C ALA A 224 11.99 -1.65 23.68
N ALA A 225 10.66 -1.70 23.64
CA ALA A 225 9.83 -0.59 23.18
C ALA A 225 9.73 0.52 24.22
N ASP A 226 9.83 1.77 23.75
CA ASP A 226 9.66 2.97 24.58
C ASP A 226 8.20 3.45 24.53
N ALA A 227 7.51 3.33 25.66
CA ALA A 227 6.12 3.74 25.80
C ALA A 227 5.92 5.25 25.62
N ALA A 228 6.90 6.09 25.98
CA ALA A 228 6.80 7.54 25.81
C ALA A 228 6.86 7.92 24.32
N ASN A 229 7.75 7.31 23.56
CA ASN A 229 7.78 7.44 22.10
C ASN A 229 6.49 6.89 21.47
N GLY A 230 5.98 5.76 21.97
CA GLY A 230 4.69 5.21 21.56
C GLY A 230 3.54 6.19 21.76
N GLN A 231 3.50 6.91 22.87
CA GLN A 231 2.50 7.93 23.14
C GLN A 231 2.57 9.11 22.18
N VAL A 232 3.79 9.55 21.81
CA VAL A 232 3.97 10.62 20.81
C VAL A 232 3.43 10.17 19.45
N VAL A 233 3.74 8.96 19.02
CA VAL A 233 3.22 8.37 17.78
C VAL A 233 1.70 8.23 17.83
N PHE A 234 1.15 7.72 18.94
CA PHE A 234 -0.28 7.60 19.15
C PHE A 234 -0.99 8.96 18.99
N ASN A 235 -0.52 9.99 19.70
CA ASN A 235 -1.12 11.31 19.65
C ASN A 235 -1.12 11.92 18.26
N ARG A 236 -0.08 11.64 17.48
CA ARG A 236 0.10 12.21 16.14
C ARG A 236 -0.72 11.49 15.06
N ILE A 237 -0.91 10.18 15.18
CA ILE A 237 -1.52 9.34 14.14
C ILE A 237 -2.88 8.81 14.59
N CYS A 238 -2.97 8.16 15.75
CA CYS A 238 -4.14 7.45 16.21
C CYS A 238 -5.11 8.36 17.01
N GLY A 239 -4.56 9.33 17.72
CA GLY A 239 -5.31 10.24 18.61
C GLY A 239 -6.31 11.14 17.89
N VAL A 240 -6.21 11.28 16.56
CA VAL A 240 -7.20 11.98 15.75
C VAL A 240 -8.56 11.26 15.80
N CYS A 241 -8.54 9.93 15.79
CA CYS A 241 -9.74 9.09 15.75
C CYS A 241 -10.03 8.35 17.05
N HIS A 242 -9.02 8.09 17.88
CA HIS A 242 -9.15 7.27 19.09
C HIS A 242 -8.73 8.02 20.35
N THR A 243 -9.27 7.60 21.51
CA THR A 243 -8.73 7.93 22.82
C THR A 243 -8.02 6.71 23.42
N ALA A 244 -7.04 6.92 24.31
CA ALA A 244 -6.30 5.84 24.95
C ALA A 244 -6.21 5.98 26.48
N ASN A 245 -6.94 6.93 27.06
CA ASN A 245 -7.03 7.08 28.51
C ASN A 245 -8.20 6.24 29.07
N GLU A 246 -8.11 5.88 30.34
CA GLU A 246 -9.18 5.17 31.05
C GLU A 246 -10.46 6.01 31.05
N GLY A 247 -11.58 5.38 30.72
CA GLY A 247 -12.88 6.06 30.62
C GLY A 247 -12.99 7.08 29.47
N GLY A 248 -12.01 7.12 28.58
CA GLY A 248 -12.04 8.03 27.43
C GLY A 248 -13.20 7.75 26.49
N ALA A 249 -13.86 8.82 26.03
CA ALA A 249 -14.98 8.71 25.10
C ALA A 249 -14.53 8.14 23.73
N ALA A 250 -15.41 7.37 23.08
CA ALA A 250 -15.26 7.05 21.66
C ALA A 250 -15.32 8.34 20.84
N ARG A 251 -14.53 8.39 19.77
CA ARG A 251 -14.54 9.48 18.77
C ARG A 251 -15.02 8.90 17.42
N VAL A 252 -14.25 9.11 16.36
CA VAL A 252 -14.46 8.43 15.07
C VAL A 252 -14.24 6.92 15.21
N GLY A 253 -13.34 6.53 16.12
CA GLY A 253 -13.08 5.14 16.51
C GLY A 253 -13.32 4.91 18.01
N PRO A 254 -13.35 3.64 18.45
CA PRO A 254 -13.54 3.29 19.86
C PRO A 254 -12.34 3.70 20.71
N ASN A 255 -12.55 3.80 22.04
CA ASN A 255 -11.45 3.97 22.97
C ASN A 255 -10.55 2.73 22.99
N LEU A 256 -9.23 2.95 22.97
CA LEU A 256 -8.21 1.90 22.94
C LEU A 256 -7.59 1.58 24.30
N TRP A 257 -8.12 2.15 25.40
CA TRP A 257 -7.69 1.77 26.74
C TRP A 257 -7.91 0.27 26.96
N ASN A 258 -6.88 -0.43 27.41
CA ASN A 258 -6.90 -1.87 27.67
C ASN A 258 -7.30 -2.73 26.44
N ILE A 259 -6.90 -2.28 25.23
CA ILE A 259 -7.24 -2.99 23.98
C ILE A 259 -6.51 -4.34 23.85
N VAL A 260 -5.31 -4.47 24.43
CA VAL A 260 -4.54 -5.71 24.35
C VAL A 260 -5.21 -6.79 25.18
N GLY A 261 -5.61 -7.89 24.53
CA GLY A 261 -6.33 -9.00 25.17
C GLY A 261 -7.84 -8.81 25.31
N ARG A 262 -8.38 -7.66 24.87
CA ARG A 262 -9.83 -7.43 24.87
C ARG A 262 -10.47 -8.08 23.63
N GLU A 263 -11.67 -8.59 23.77
CA GLU A 263 -12.43 -9.14 22.64
C GLU A 263 -12.67 -8.09 21.56
N HIS A 264 -12.70 -8.53 20.30
CA HIS A 264 -13.00 -7.65 19.18
C HIS A 264 -14.42 -7.10 19.32
N SER A 265 -14.61 -5.86 18.87
CA SER A 265 -15.93 -5.18 18.87
C SER A 265 -16.60 -5.06 20.24
N SER A 266 -15.83 -5.09 21.34
CA SER A 266 -16.35 -5.15 22.72
C SER A 266 -16.43 -3.81 23.42
N PHE A 267 -16.05 -2.67 22.79
CA PHE A 267 -16.15 -1.37 23.47
C PHE A 267 -17.60 -0.92 23.59
N PRO A 268 -18.10 -0.70 24.82
CA PRO A 268 -19.52 -0.33 25.05
C PRO A 268 -19.89 0.99 24.37
N GLY A 269 -21.04 1.01 23.72
CA GLY A 269 -21.60 2.22 23.10
C GLY A 269 -20.93 2.66 21.80
N PHE A 270 -19.99 1.89 21.24
CA PHE A 270 -19.44 2.14 19.92
C PHE A 270 -20.10 1.25 18.86
N ASN A 271 -20.53 1.88 17.76
CA ASN A 271 -21.24 1.18 16.69
C ASN A 271 -20.20 0.62 15.70
N TYR A 272 -19.88 -0.66 15.83
CA TYR A 272 -18.99 -1.35 14.92
C TYR A 272 -19.69 -1.66 13.59
N SER A 273 -18.93 -1.79 12.52
CA SER A 273 -19.45 -2.34 11.27
C SER A 273 -19.85 -3.81 11.47
N PRO A 274 -20.92 -4.28 10.85
CA PRO A 274 -21.36 -5.66 10.88
C PRO A 274 -20.33 -6.61 10.29
#